data_4e6c6c30262fad2877d36bbb79b9bdbc
#
_entry.id   4e6c6c30262fad2877d36bbb79b9bdbc
#
_cell.length_a   1.000
_cell.length_b   1.000
_cell.length_c   1.000
_cell.angle_alpha   90.00
_cell.angle_beta   90.00
_cell.angle_gamma   90.00
#
_symmetry.space_group_name_H-M   'P 1'
#
loop_
_entity.id
_entity.type
_entity.pdbx_description
1 polymer ?
#
loop_
_entity_poly.entity_id
_entity_poly.type
_entity_poly.pdbx_seq_one_letter_code
_entity_poly.pdbx_strand_id
1 'polypeptide(L)'
;MNKQIVVLGVLALLLVVTAAATASSTAREATPGVTKKQVVIGATFPFSGVASSYGVIAKAEAAYYKWVNAHGGVNGRKIKFVTLDDGYNPAKTVPLTKELVEQDHVFAIVGQLGTEPVLSVRQYLNSHKVPQVLVSTGASYWGTQYKKYPWTIGWQPNYVAEGAIYGQYIDAHQKSAKIGVLFQNDDYGKDYVRGFRAGLGKGKNKIVKSEGYSITEQSIAAHIALLKASGANTFFIAATPTFAIQAIVVASKLNWHPKIYLNSVSGTNDLMNIAAQSAGSQDAVKGIISTAYTLIPDDPHYAKTPGMKLYRKVMAAEKPGTRLNDAFNVYGMGQGWAFVNALKRAGKNPTRKSLMKALLHTNTRANPFLLPGMVTKTSASDHFPLNQARLDKFQGGHFVPFGKLLTYPNQ
;
A
#
# COMPACT_ATOMS: atom_id res chain seq x y z
N MET A 1 -77.88 14.20 -77.24
CA MET A 1 -77.23 12.91 -76.90
C MET A 1 -75.93 13.28 -76.15
N ASN A 2 -75.90 12.97 -74.89
CA ASN A 2 -74.92 13.44 -73.88
C ASN A 2 -73.59 12.67 -73.92
N LYS A 3 -72.53 13.43 -73.76
CA LYS A 3 -71.29 12.80 -73.24
C LYS A 3 -70.78 13.73 -72.12
N GLN A 4 -70.91 13.19 -70.93
CA GLN A 4 -70.29 13.77 -69.75
C GLN A 4 -68.73 13.48 -69.76
N ILE A 5 -67.97 14.52 -69.55
CA ILE A 5 -66.54 14.44 -69.33
C ILE A 5 -66.32 14.57 -67.81
N VAL A 6 -65.89 13.49 -67.22
CA VAL A 6 -65.49 13.47 -65.81
C VAL A 6 -64.02 13.94 -65.71
N VAL A 7 -63.81 15.06 -65.05
CA VAL A 7 -62.46 15.54 -64.71
C VAL A 7 -62.05 15.00 -63.36
N LEU A 8 -61.11 14.05 -63.34
CA LEU A 8 -60.46 13.58 -62.11
C LEU A 8 -59.40 14.62 -61.66
N GLY A 9 -59.69 15.25 -60.56
CA GLY A 9 -58.71 16.05 -59.84
C GLY A 9 -57.81 15.14 -58.99
N VAL A 10 -56.51 15.08 -59.32
CA VAL A 10 -55.49 14.38 -58.50
C VAL A 10 -55.04 15.31 -57.40
N LEU A 11 -55.48 15.07 -56.17
CA LEU A 11 -54.94 15.77 -54.98
C LEU A 11 -53.68 15.09 -54.57
N ALA A 12 -52.52 15.70 -54.86
CA ALA A 12 -51.21 15.23 -54.36
C ALA A 12 -51.07 15.65 -52.89
N LEU A 13 -51.24 14.69 -52.00
CA LEU A 13 -51.01 14.86 -50.56
C LEU A 13 -49.48 14.72 -50.33
N LEU A 14 -48.80 15.87 -50.14
CA LEU A 14 -47.40 15.94 -49.69
C LEU A 14 -47.34 15.52 -48.21
N LEU A 15 -47.02 14.25 -47.92
CA LEU A 15 -46.62 13.77 -46.61
C LEU A 15 -45.20 14.28 -46.33
N VAL A 16 -45.08 15.38 -45.57
CA VAL A 16 -43.83 15.79 -44.96
C VAL A 16 -43.56 14.85 -43.80
N VAL A 17 -42.73 13.81 -44.04
CA VAL A 17 -42.18 12.99 -43.00
C VAL A 17 -41.07 13.80 -42.33
N THR A 18 -41.41 14.51 -41.25
CA THR A 18 -40.40 15.02 -40.31
C THR A 18 -39.77 13.85 -39.59
N ALA A 19 -38.63 13.41 -40.08
CA ALA A 19 -37.74 12.51 -39.36
C ALA A 19 -37.25 13.29 -38.12
N ALA A 20 -37.94 13.14 -37.00
CA ALA A 20 -37.45 13.51 -35.71
C ALA A 20 -36.24 12.59 -35.44
N ALA A 21 -35.07 13.08 -35.76
CA ALA A 21 -33.80 12.49 -35.30
C ALA A 21 -33.82 12.54 -33.76
N THR A 22 -34.36 11.51 -33.14
CA THR A 22 -34.15 11.25 -31.71
C THR A 22 -32.64 10.99 -31.56
N ALA A 23 -31.92 12.07 -31.31
CA ALA A 23 -30.59 11.97 -30.76
C ALA A 23 -30.77 11.27 -29.40
N SER A 24 -30.70 9.95 -29.42
CA SER A 24 -30.47 9.16 -28.21
C SER A 24 -29.14 9.66 -27.64
N SER A 25 -29.20 10.69 -26.81
CA SER A 25 -28.14 10.95 -25.88
C SER A 25 -28.06 9.68 -25.04
N THR A 26 -27.17 8.77 -25.38
CA THR A 26 -26.79 7.67 -24.48
C THR A 26 -26.39 8.35 -23.19
N ALA A 27 -27.33 8.44 -22.26
CA ALA A 27 -27.06 8.95 -20.93
C ALA A 27 -25.94 8.08 -20.41
N ARG A 28 -24.74 8.65 -20.32
CA ARG A 28 -23.56 7.93 -19.85
C ARG A 28 -23.90 7.41 -18.48
N GLU A 29 -23.94 6.09 -18.34
CA GLU A 29 -24.25 5.43 -17.08
C GLU A 29 -23.45 6.08 -15.96
N ALA A 30 -24.14 6.47 -14.89
CA ALA A 30 -23.51 7.18 -13.79
C ALA A 30 -22.45 6.28 -13.15
N THR A 31 -21.22 6.76 -13.10
CA THR A 31 -20.15 6.00 -12.46
C THR A 31 -20.39 5.96 -10.94
N PRO A 32 -20.52 4.77 -10.32
CA PRO A 32 -20.71 4.67 -8.88
C PRO A 32 -19.67 5.48 -8.11
N GLY A 33 -20.11 6.18 -7.05
CA GLY A 33 -19.27 7.02 -6.21
C GLY A 33 -18.82 8.35 -6.83
N VAL A 34 -19.22 8.67 -8.06
CA VAL A 34 -18.85 9.94 -8.73
C VAL A 34 -20.06 10.81 -8.95
N THR A 35 -20.03 12.00 -8.40
CA THR A 35 -21.03 13.06 -8.64
C THR A 35 -20.36 14.30 -9.23
N LYS A 36 -21.15 15.34 -9.53
CA LYS A 36 -20.59 16.64 -9.95
C LYS A 36 -19.71 17.30 -8.88
N LYS A 37 -19.93 17.00 -7.58
CA LYS A 37 -19.28 17.66 -6.46
C LYS A 37 -18.27 16.80 -5.71
N GLN A 38 -18.35 15.46 -5.82
CA GLN A 38 -17.48 14.57 -5.04
C GLN A 38 -17.16 13.25 -5.74
N VAL A 39 -16.08 12.63 -5.29
CA VAL A 39 -15.72 11.23 -5.54
C VAL A 39 -15.67 10.52 -4.18
N VAL A 40 -16.44 9.45 -4.01
CA VAL A 40 -16.46 8.61 -2.81
C VAL A 40 -15.52 7.43 -3.02
N ILE A 41 -14.57 7.26 -2.13
CA ILE A 41 -13.66 6.10 -2.10
C ILE A 41 -13.72 5.46 -0.72
N GLY A 42 -13.35 4.19 -0.63
CA GLY A 42 -13.38 3.49 0.65
C GLY A 42 -12.20 2.55 0.82
N ALA A 43 -11.98 2.12 2.06
CA ALA A 43 -11.07 1.02 2.39
C ALA A 43 -11.34 0.46 3.79
N THR A 44 -10.87 -0.77 4.02
CA THR A 44 -10.76 -1.31 5.37
C THR A 44 -9.33 -1.20 5.88
N PHE A 45 -9.19 -0.91 7.18
CA PHE A 45 -7.92 -0.81 7.88
C PHE A 45 -8.04 -1.41 9.28
N PRO A 46 -6.94 -1.88 9.88
CA PRO A 46 -6.95 -2.31 11.27
C PRO A 46 -6.83 -1.09 12.21
N PHE A 47 -7.96 -0.55 12.65
CA PHE A 47 -7.94 0.47 13.72
C PHE A 47 -7.89 -0.16 15.10
N SER A 48 -8.20 -1.45 15.21
CA SER A 48 -8.12 -2.26 16.42
C SER A 48 -7.26 -3.51 16.22
N GLY A 49 -6.99 -4.24 17.33
CA GLY A 49 -6.26 -5.51 17.31
C GLY A 49 -4.73 -5.36 17.16
N VAL A 50 -4.08 -6.48 16.85
CA VAL A 50 -2.61 -6.62 16.86
C VAL A 50 -1.89 -5.80 15.79
N ALA A 51 -2.59 -5.37 14.76
CA ALA A 51 -2.04 -4.55 13.67
C ALA A 51 -2.50 -3.08 13.74
N SER A 52 -3.08 -2.65 14.86
CA SER A 52 -3.69 -1.30 15.01
C SER A 52 -2.71 -0.13 14.80
N SER A 53 -1.41 -0.35 14.96
CA SER A 53 -0.38 0.65 14.63
C SER A 53 -0.50 1.16 13.19
N TYR A 54 -0.96 0.32 12.26
CA TYR A 54 -1.17 0.71 10.86
C TYR A 54 -2.39 1.61 10.62
N GLY A 55 -3.30 1.75 11.59
CA GLY A 55 -4.43 2.68 11.51
C GLY A 55 -4.02 4.14 11.31
N VAL A 56 -2.78 4.49 11.64
CA VAL A 56 -2.15 5.79 11.37
C VAL A 56 -2.14 6.10 9.87
N ILE A 57 -1.92 5.10 9.01
CA ILE A 57 -1.88 5.25 7.55
C ILE A 57 -3.19 5.84 7.05
N ALA A 58 -4.32 5.24 7.42
CA ALA A 58 -5.64 5.71 7.01
C ALA A 58 -5.96 7.12 7.50
N LYS A 59 -5.58 7.43 8.75
CA LYS A 59 -5.78 8.77 9.35
C LYS A 59 -4.99 9.83 8.59
N ALA A 60 -3.75 9.53 8.22
CA ALA A 60 -2.90 10.43 7.45
C ALA A 60 -3.37 10.60 6.00
N GLU A 61 -3.83 9.52 5.38
CA GLU A 61 -4.42 9.54 4.05
C GLU A 61 -5.69 10.41 4.03
N ALA A 62 -6.58 10.23 5.03
CA ALA A 62 -7.76 11.04 5.22
C ALA A 62 -7.42 12.54 5.42
N ALA A 63 -6.40 12.84 6.23
CA ALA A 63 -5.91 14.20 6.42
C ALA A 63 -5.41 14.81 5.09
N TYR A 64 -4.65 14.04 4.32
CA TYR A 64 -4.20 14.50 3.01
C TYR A 64 -5.37 14.81 2.06
N TYR A 65 -6.41 13.97 2.02
CA TYR A 65 -7.60 14.24 1.20
C TYR A 65 -8.37 15.47 1.69
N LYS A 66 -8.50 15.70 3.00
CA LYS A 66 -9.09 16.93 3.56
C LYS A 66 -8.30 18.16 3.14
N TRP A 67 -6.96 18.10 3.23
CA TRP A 67 -6.08 19.15 2.74
C TRP A 67 -6.30 19.44 1.26
N VAL A 68 -6.34 18.43 0.40
CA VAL A 68 -6.65 18.58 -1.03
C VAL A 68 -8.01 19.20 -1.25
N ASN A 69 -9.02 18.78 -0.48
CA ASN A 69 -10.39 19.31 -0.57
C ASN A 69 -10.47 20.78 -0.20
N ALA A 70 -9.70 21.24 0.78
CA ALA A 70 -9.59 22.64 1.19
C ALA A 70 -8.91 23.50 0.12
N HIS A 71 -8.09 22.88 -0.76
CA HIS A 71 -7.36 23.55 -1.84
C HIS A 71 -8.00 23.30 -3.23
N GLY A 72 -9.32 23.17 -3.29
CA GLY A 72 -10.08 23.09 -4.55
C GLY A 72 -10.40 21.66 -5.02
N GLY A 73 -9.96 20.62 -4.30
CA GLY A 73 -10.24 19.24 -4.62
C GLY A 73 -9.54 18.73 -5.88
N VAL A 74 -10.14 17.77 -6.56
CA VAL A 74 -9.60 17.17 -7.79
C VAL A 74 -10.59 17.39 -8.94
N ASN A 75 -10.18 18.13 -9.96
CA ASN A 75 -11.04 18.49 -11.11
C ASN A 75 -12.42 19.06 -10.67
N GLY A 76 -12.41 19.89 -9.60
CA GLY A 76 -13.62 20.53 -9.04
C GLY A 76 -14.45 19.61 -8.12
N ARG A 77 -13.96 18.42 -7.75
CA ARG A 77 -14.64 17.49 -6.85
C ARG A 77 -13.87 17.32 -5.55
N LYS A 78 -14.60 17.19 -4.44
CA LYS A 78 -14.06 16.77 -3.16
C LYS A 78 -13.91 15.24 -3.11
N ILE A 79 -12.91 14.74 -2.42
CA ILE A 79 -12.76 13.33 -2.12
C ILE A 79 -13.43 13.06 -0.77
N LYS A 80 -14.39 12.11 -0.73
CA LYS A 80 -14.94 11.53 0.49
C LYS A 80 -14.27 10.18 0.70
N PHE A 81 -13.54 10.00 1.79
CA PHE A 81 -12.88 8.75 2.15
C PHE A 81 -13.62 8.08 3.31
N VAL A 82 -14.17 6.90 3.06
CA VAL A 82 -14.88 6.07 4.04
C VAL A 82 -13.96 4.96 4.49
N THR A 83 -13.72 4.84 5.80
CA THR A 83 -12.83 3.80 6.35
C THR A 83 -13.55 2.98 7.39
N LEU A 84 -13.39 1.66 7.35
CA LEU A 84 -14.02 0.71 8.26
C LEU A 84 -12.93 -0.13 8.96
N ASP A 85 -13.18 -0.52 10.22
CA ASP A 85 -12.24 -1.30 11.03
C ASP A 85 -12.43 -2.80 10.82
N ASP A 86 -11.48 -3.43 10.14
CA ASP A 86 -11.48 -4.89 9.97
C ASP A 86 -10.61 -5.64 11.00
N GLY A 87 -9.88 -4.91 11.86
CA GLY A 87 -8.99 -5.49 12.88
C GLY A 87 -7.92 -6.42 12.30
N TYR A 88 -7.54 -6.26 11.01
CA TYR A 88 -6.64 -7.15 10.28
C TYR A 88 -7.21 -8.56 10.09
N ASN A 89 -8.54 -8.71 10.08
CA ASN A 89 -9.22 -9.98 10.00
C ASN A 89 -9.95 -10.16 8.66
N PRO A 90 -9.51 -11.08 7.78
CA PRO A 90 -10.13 -11.32 6.47
C PRO A 90 -11.64 -11.61 6.55
N ALA A 91 -12.10 -12.30 7.60
CA ALA A 91 -13.51 -12.60 7.79
C ALA A 91 -14.36 -11.35 8.06
N LYS A 92 -13.77 -10.29 8.66
CA LYS A 92 -14.41 -8.98 8.81
C LYS A 92 -14.23 -8.13 7.54
N THR A 93 -13.10 -8.23 6.86
CA THR A 93 -12.81 -7.47 5.65
C THR A 93 -13.85 -7.72 4.56
N VAL A 94 -14.32 -8.98 4.41
CA VAL A 94 -15.28 -9.35 3.35
C VAL A 94 -16.61 -8.59 3.47
N PRO A 95 -17.39 -8.68 4.57
CA PRO A 95 -18.66 -7.96 4.68
C PRO A 95 -18.46 -6.44 4.64
N LEU A 96 -17.42 -5.90 5.28
CA LEU A 96 -17.14 -4.45 5.28
C LEU A 96 -16.80 -3.93 3.88
N THR A 97 -16.07 -4.70 3.08
CA THR A 97 -15.80 -4.32 1.69
C THR A 97 -17.06 -4.34 0.83
N LYS A 98 -17.95 -5.31 1.06
CA LYS A 98 -19.26 -5.35 0.40
C LYS A 98 -20.12 -4.14 0.79
N GLU A 99 -20.14 -3.76 2.06
CA GLU A 99 -20.82 -2.54 2.55
C GLU A 99 -20.33 -1.30 1.79
N LEU A 100 -19.00 -1.10 1.70
CA LEU A 100 -18.41 0.00 0.93
C LEU A 100 -18.85 0.01 -0.54
N VAL A 101 -18.95 -1.16 -1.18
CA VAL A 101 -19.30 -1.25 -2.61
C VAL A 101 -20.80 -1.15 -2.85
N GLU A 102 -21.60 -1.85 -2.06
CA GLU A 102 -23.03 -2.07 -2.31
C GLU A 102 -23.93 -1.02 -1.62
N GLN A 103 -23.50 -0.48 -0.48
CA GLN A 103 -24.25 0.51 0.29
C GLN A 103 -23.68 1.93 0.15
N ASP A 104 -22.35 2.09 0.34
CA ASP A 104 -21.69 3.40 0.19
C ASP A 104 -21.42 3.75 -1.28
N HIS A 105 -21.59 2.79 -2.20
CA HIS A 105 -21.37 2.95 -3.64
C HIS A 105 -20.02 3.55 -3.99
N VAL A 106 -18.94 3.13 -3.33
CA VAL A 106 -17.61 3.69 -3.56
C VAL A 106 -17.14 3.56 -5.02
N PHE A 107 -16.45 4.57 -5.49
CA PHE A 107 -15.80 4.59 -6.81
C PHE A 107 -14.67 3.56 -6.91
N ALA A 108 -13.88 3.45 -5.85
CA ALA A 108 -12.74 2.56 -5.73
C ALA A 108 -12.47 2.21 -4.27
N ILE A 109 -11.85 1.06 -4.04
CA ILE A 109 -11.17 0.71 -2.79
C ILE A 109 -9.72 1.19 -2.92
N VAL A 110 -9.28 2.08 -2.02
CA VAL A 110 -7.99 2.76 -2.10
C VAL A 110 -7.22 2.57 -0.80
N GLY A 111 -5.99 2.07 -0.87
CA GLY A 111 -5.12 1.96 0.29
C GLY A 111 -5.40 0.79 1.22
N GLN A 112 -6.38 -0.09 0.93
CA GLN A 112 -6.74 -1.22 1.77
C GLN A 112 -5.50 -1.99 2.26
N LEU A 113 -5.46 -2.34 3.54
CA LEU A 113 -4.24 -2.81 4.19
C LEU A 113 -4.29 -4.30 4.54
N GLY A 114 -3.13 -4.95 4.38
CA GLY A 114 -2.88 -6.33 4.79
C GLY A 114 -3.02 -7.34 3.65
N THR A 115 -2.10 -8.31 3.61
CA THR A 115 -2.06 -9.29 2.51
C THR A 115 -3.32 -10.16 2.51
N GLU A 116 -3.62 -10.85 3.60
CA GLU A 116 -4.79 -11.71 3.70
C GLU A 116 -6.13 -10.94 3.60
N PRO A 117 -6.30 -9.77 4.27
CA PRO A 117 -7.47 -8.92 4.07
C PRO A 117 -7.69 -8.53 2.61
N VAL A 118 -6.67 -8.04 1.90
CA VAL A 118 -6.76 -7.62 0.50
C VAL A 118 -7.07 -8.80 -0.43
N LEU A 119 -6.45 -9.97 -0.20
CA LEU A 119 -6.70 -11.18 -0.99
C LEU A 119 -8.12 -11.69 -0.81
N SER A 120 -8.69 -11.62 0.40
CA SER A 120 -10.03 -12.16 0.71
C SER A 120 -11.15 -11.51 -0.12
N VAL A 121 -10.96 -10.29 -0.58
CA VAL A 121 -11.95 -9.52 -1.36
C VAL A 121 -11.57 -9.29 -2.82
N ARG A 122 -10.35 -9.69 -3.20
CA ARG A 122 -9.78 -9.42 -4.53
C ARG A 122 -10.63 -10.00 -5.66
N GLN A 123 -11.10 -11.24 -5.51
CA GLN A 123 -11.96 -11.90 -6.50
C GLN A 123 -13.28 -11.13 -6.69
N TYR A 124 -13.94 -10.78 -5.58
CA TYR A 124 -15.18 -10.01 -5.58
C TYR A 124 -15.01 -8.67 -6.29
N LEU A 125 -14.02 -7.87 -5.89
CA LEU A 125 -13.77 -6.55 -6.46
C LEU A 125 -13.44 -6.62 -7.97
N ASN A 126 -12.61 -7.58 -8.38
CA ASN A 126 -12.25 -7.75 -9.79
C ASN A 126 -13.45 -8.18 -10.65
N SER A 127 -14.30 -9.10 -10.19
CA SER A 127 -15.50 -9.53 -10.92
C SER A 127 -16.52 -8.40 -11.10
N HIS A 128 -16.62 -7.49 -10.12
CA HIS A 128 -17.47 -6.30 -10.17
C HIS A 128 -16.80 -5.07 -10.80
N LYS A 129 -15.57 -5.22 -11.32
CA LYS A 129 -14.79 -4.14 -11.94
C LYS A 129 -14.66 -2.92 -11.01
N VAL A 130 -14.51 -3.18 -9.69
CA VAL A 130 -14.22 -2.16 -8.68
C VAL A 130 -12.71 -2.07 -8.54
N PRO A 131 -12.08 -0.91 -8.79
CA PRO A 131 -10.65 -0.72 -8.58
C PRO A 131 -10.26 -1.00 -7.12
N GLN A 132 -9.32 -1.91 -6.90
CA GLN A 132 -8.64 -2.17 -5.63
C GLN A 132 -7.20 -1.70 -5.80
N VAL A 133 -6.93 -0.45 -5.45
CA VAL A 133 -5.74 0.23 -5.92
C VAL A 133 -4.91 0.80 -4.79
N LEU A 134 -3.60 0.86 -5.06
CA LEU A 134 -2.60 1.33 -4.12
C LEU A 134 -2.70 0.57 -2.79
N VAL A 135 -2.91 -0.75 -2.84
CA VAL A 135 -3.11 -1.55 -1.64
C VAL A 135 -1.85 -1.55 -0.78
N SER A 136 -2.03 -1.42 0.54
CA SER A 136 -0.96 -1.35 1.54
C SER A 136 -0.44 -2.74 1.89
N THR A 137 0.13 -3.39 0.88
CA THR A 137 0.83 -4.68 0.97
C THR A 137 1.72 -4.88 -0.26
N GLY A 138 2.89 -5.50 -0.04
CA GLY A 138 3.85 -5.83 -1.09
C GLY A 138 3.77 -7.27 -1.58
N ALA A 139 2.62 -7.96 -1.39
CA ALA A 139 2.47 -9.35 -1.81
C ALA A 139 2.76 -9.53 -3.30
N SER A 140 3.54 -10.55 -3.65
CA SER A 140 4.00 -10.82 -5.02
C SER A 140 2.87 -11.04 -6.02
N TYR A 141 1.68 -11.33 -5.54
CA TYR A 141 0.49 -11.56 -6.36
C TYR A 141 0.08 -10.37 -7.23
N TRP A 142 0.42 -9.14 -6.84
CA TRP A 142 0.09 -7.96 -7.63
C TRP A 142 0.83 -7.96 -8.98
N GLY A 143 2.09 -8.45 -9.00
CA GLY A 143 2.88 -8.62 -10.21
C GLY A 143 2.62 -9.93 -10.94
N THR A 144 2.50 -11.07 -10.21
CA THR A 144 2.40 -12.40 -10.84
C THR A 144 1.02 -12.72 -11.39
N GLN A 145 -0.04 -12.09 -10.86
CA GLN A 145 -1.43 -12.39 -11.22
C GLN A 145 -2.19 -11.22 -11.86
N TYR A 146 -1.49 -10.22 -12.41
CA TYR A 146 -2.11 -9.03 -13.01
C TYR A 146 -3.10 -9.35 -14.14
N LYS A 147 -2.86 -10.40 -14.93
CA LYS A 147 -3.77 -10.83 -15.99
C LYS A 147 -5.10 -11.34 -15.44
N LYS A 148 -5.05 -12.11 -14.34
CA LYS A 148 -6.24 -12.68 -13.68
C LYS A 148 -7.02 -11.62 -12.90
N TYR A 149 -6.30 -10.66 -12.31
CA TYR A 149 -6.87 -9.62 -11.45
C TYR A 149 -6.43 -8.21 -11.90
N PRO A 150 -6.89 -7.75 -13.09
CA PRO A 150 -6.42 -6.50 -13.68
C PRO A 150 -6.88 -5.23 -12.93
N TRP A 151 -7.80 -5.36 -11.98
CA TRP A 151 -8.32 -4.25 -11.18
C TRP A 151 -7.61 -4.08 -9.83
N THR A 152 -6.53 -4.83 -9.58
CA THR A 152 -5.72 -4.69 -8.36
C THR A 152 -4.35 -4.13 -8.67
N ILE A 153 -3.94 -3.06 -7.95
CA ILE A 153 -2.62 -2.41 -8.06
C ILE A 153 -2.03 -2.26 -6.66
N GLY A 154 -0.79 -2.68 -6.46
CA GLY A 154 -0.03 -2.49 -5.24
C GLY A 154 0.36 -1.03 -4.98
N TRP A 155 0.96 -0.79 -3.81
CA TRP A 155 1.59 0.50 -3.50
C TRP A 155 3.07 0.36 -3.20
N GLN A 156 3.42 -0.39 -2.16
CA GLN A 156 4.79 -0.52 -1.65
C GLN A 156 5.64 -1.52 -2.46
N PRO A 157 6.96 -1.57 -2.23
CA PRO A 157 7.84 -2.57 -2.84
C PRO A 157 7.39 -4.00 -2.61
N ASN A 158 7.70 -4.88 -3.58
CA ASN A 158 7.40 -6.31 -3.49
C ASN A 158 8.18 -6.96 -2.34
N TYR A 159 7.52 -7.74 -1.51
CA TYR A 159 8.13 -8.42 -0.36
C TYR A 159 9.21 -9.43 -0.74
N VAL A 160 9.07 -10.11 -1.89
CA VAL A 160 10.13 -10.99 -2.40
C VAL A 160 11.38 -10.19 -2.77
N ALA A 161 11.18 -9.06 -3.43
CA ALA A 161 12.28 -8.17 -3.79
C ALA A 161 12.96 -7.60 -2.54
N GLU A 162 12.18 -7.12 -1.58
CA GLU A 162 12.71 -6.59 -0.32
C GLU A 162 13.46 -7.69 0.48
N GLY A 163 12.88 -8.89 0.59
CA GLY A 163 13.55 -10.03 1.24
C GLY A 163 14.89 -10.36 0.58
N ALA A 164 14.95 -10.30 -0.76
CA ALA A 164 16.19 -10.56 -1.49
C ALA A 164 17.29 -9.53 -1.18
N ILE A 165 16.95 -8.28 -0.90
CA ILE A 165 17.92 -7.26 -0.47
C ILE A 165 18.68 -7.71 0.76
N TYR A 166 17.95 -8.10 1.81
CA TYR A 166 18.57 -8.50 3.07
C TYR A 166 19.45 -9.72 2.86
N GLY A 167 18.97 -10.70 2.07
CA GLY A 167 19.77 -11.86 1.72
C GLY A 167 21.08 -11.51 1.00
N GLN A 168 20.99 -10.67 -0.05
CA GLN A 168 22.16 -10.21 -0.82
C GLN A 168 23.13 -9.39 0.04
N TYR A 169 22.59 -8.52 0.91
CA TYR A 169 23.42 -7.73 1.79
C TYR A 169 24.19 -8.62 2.79
N ILE A 170 23.53 -9.62 3.38
CA ILE A 170 24.17 -10.58 4.26
C ILE A 170 25.24 -11.37 3.51
N ASP A 171 24.93 -11.84 2.30
CA ASP A 171 25.89 -12.63 1.51
C ASP A 171 27.14 -11.85 1.14
N ALA A 172 26.98 -10.55 0.85
CA ALA A 172 28.10 -9.68 0.55
C ALA A 172 28.94 -9.24 1.77
N HIS A 173 28.34 -9.17 2.98
CA HIS A 173 28.99 -8.53 4.14
C HIS A 173 29.19 -9.47 5.34
N GLN A 174 28.72 -10.71 5.29
CA GLN A 174 28.93 -11.70 6.35
C GLN A 174 29.52 -12.99 5.77
N LYS A 175 30.43 -13.59 6.54
CA LYS A 175 31.02 -14.90 6.23
C LYS A 175 30.46 -15.93 7.20
N SER A 176 29.77 -16.96 6.72
CA SER A 176 29.27 -18.07 7.55
C SER A 176 28.22 -17.65 8.60
N ALA A 177 27.30 -16.71 8.25
CA ALA A 177 26.19 -16.36 9.10
C ALA A 177 25.27 -17.56 9.32
N LYS A 178 24.96 -17.85 10.59
CA LYS A 178 23.90 -18.76 11.01
C LYS A 178 22.62 -17.93 11.25
N ILE A 179 21.62 -18.10 10.39
CA ILE A 179 20.49 -17.20 10.34
C ILE A 179 19.25 -17.86 10.94
N GLY A 180 18.68 -17.24 11.97
CA GLY A 180 17.33 -17.51 12.44
C GLY A 180 16.33 -16.62 11.70
N VAL A 181 15.19 -17.16 11.29
CA VAL A 181 14.15 -16.42 10.59
C VAL A 181 12.86 -16.51 11.37
N LEU A 182 12.28 -15.37 11.74
CA LEU A 182 10.90 -15.27 12.24
C LEU A 182 10.03 -14.67 11.14
N PHE A 183 8.89 -15.28 10.86
CA PHE A 183 7.99 -14.77 9.85
C PHE A 183 6.51 -15.00 10.23
N GLN A 184 5.63 -14.09 9.83
CA GLN A 184 4.18 -14.32 9.90
C GLN A 184 3.82 -15.48 8.97
N ASN A 185 3.13 -16.50 9.47
CA ASN A 185 2.86 -17.73 8.72
C ASN A 185 1.68 -17.59 7.75
N ASP A 186 1.79 -16.64 6.86
CA ASP A 186 0.86 -16.36 5.76
C ASP A 186 1.63 -15.97 4.48
N ASP A 187 0.92 -15.53 3.45
CA ASP A 187 1.52 -15.16 2.17
C ASP A 187 2.48 -13.96 2.29
N TYR A 188 2.21 -13.02 3.22
CA TYR A 188 3.10 -11.91 3.50
C TYR A 188 4.47 -12.37 3.99
N GLY A 189 4.53 -13.16 5.06
CA GLY A 189 5.78 -13.63 5.61
C GLY A 189 6.50 -14.64 4.71
N LYS A 190 5.75 -15.51 4.01
CA LYS A 190 6.31 -16.48 3.04
C LYS A 190 6.98 -15.80 1.85
N ASP A 191 6.43 -14.68 1.35
CA ASP A 191 7.06 -13.89 0.30
C ASP A 191 8.42 -13.34 0.74
N TYR A 192 8.52 -12.79 1.96
CA TYR A 192 9.80 -12.34 2.50
C TYR A 192 10.81 -13.47 2.63
N VAL A 193 10.40 -14.63 3.17
CA VAL A 193 11.29 -15.80 3.33
C VAL A 193 11.77 -16.30 1.98
N ARG A 194 10.89 -16.35 0.98
CA ARG A 194 11.23 -16.75 -0.40
C ARG A 194 12.29 -15.84 -0.99
N GLY A 195 12.08 -14.53 -0.91
CA GLY A 195 13.02 -13.54 -1.40
C GLY A 195 14.35 -13.56 -0.65
N PHE A 196 14.29 -13.65 0.67
CA PHE A 196 15.46 -13.73 1.52
C PHE A 196 16.37 -14.92 1.16
N ARG A 197 15.77 -16.11 0.98
CA ARG A 197 16.50 -17.32 0.54
C ARG A 197 17.14 -17.13 -0.84
N ALA A 198 16.41 -16.54 -1.79
CA ALA A 198 16.96 -16.27 -3.12
C ALA A 198 18.14 -15.29 -3.06
N GLY A 199 18.06 -14.26 -2.21
CA GLY A 199 19.13 -13.29 -2.01
C GLY A 199 20.39 -13.86 -1.34
N LEU A 200 20.27 -14.82 -0.43
CA LEU A 200 21.42 -15.46 0.21
C LEU A 200 22.28 -16.28 -0.76
N GLY A 201 21.73 -16.65 -1.91
CA GLY A 201 22.46 -17.47 -2.87
C GLY A 201 22.85 -18.86 -2.33
N LYS A 202 23.97 -19.40 -2.84
CA LYS A 202 24.50 -20.73 -2.47
C LYS A 202 25.77 -20.66 -1.59
N GLY A 203 26.03 -19.50 -0.97
CA GLY A 203 27.21 -19.25 -0.16
C GLY A 203 27.26 -20.02 1.17
N LYS A 204 28.16 -19.59 2.06
CA LYS A 204 28.34 -20.19 3.40
C LYS A 204 27.30 -19.68 4.43
N ASN A 205 26.58 -18.61 4.12
CA ASN A 205 25.50 -18.10 4.96
C ASN A 205 24.29 -19.03 4.87
N LYS A 206 23.77 -19.49 6.00
CA LYS A 206 22.69 -20.51 6.02
C LYS A 206 21.59 -20.15 6.99
N ILE A 207 20.35 -20.35 6.58
CA ILE A 207 19.21 -20.38 7.49
C ILE A 207 19.30 -21.68 8.29
N VAL A 208 19.58 -21.58 9.59
CA VAL A 208 19.67 -22.71 10.50
C VAL A 208 18.34 -23.07 11.14
N LYS A 209 17.44 -22.09 11.25
CA LYS A 209 16.08 -22.28 11.80
C LYS A 209 15.13 -21.22 11.25
N SER A 210 13.89 -21.63 10.95
CA SER A 210 12.80 -20.73 10.60
C SER A 210 11.61 -21.04 11.50
N GLU A 211 11.02 -20.01 12.08
CA GLU A 211 9.83 -20.08 12.93
C GLU A 211 8.74 -19.21 12.36
N GLY A 212 7.58 -19.83 12.10
CA GLY A 212 6.38 -19.14 11.60
C GLY A 212 5.38 -18.93 12.73
N TYR A 213 4.99 -17.68 13.00
CA TYR A 213 3.98 -17.37 14.00
C TYR A 213 2.62 -17.05 13.36
N SER A 214 1.53 -17.28 14.11
CA SER A 214 0.20 -16.83 13.77
C SER A 214 -0.09 -15.46 14.38
N ILE A 215 -0.81 -14.58 13.68
CA ILE A 215 -1.28 -13.29 14.21
C ILE A 215 -2.25 -13.43 15.40
N THR A 216 -2.76 -14.63 15.63
CA THR A 216 -3.67 -14.94 16.76
C THR A 216 -2.93 -15.36 18.03
N GLU A 217 -1.61 -15.58 17.94
CA GLU A 217 -0.80 -15.93 19.09
C GLU A 217 -0.68 -14.74 20.07
N GLN A 218 -0.78 -15.05 21.37
CA GLN A 218 -0.61 -14.04 22.42
C GLN A 218 0.87 -13.74 22.66
N SER A 219 1.75 -14.71 22.45
CA SER A 219 3.20 -14.61 22.68
C SER A 219 3.97 -15.47 21.71
N ILE A 220 5.04 -14.90 21.19
CA ILE A 220 6.01 -15.60 20.32
C ILE A 220 7.30 -15.97 21.06
N ALA A 221 7.32 -15.93 22.39
CA ALA A 221 8.54 -16.16 23.17
C ALA A 221 9.16 -17.54 22.93
N ALA A 222 8.35 -18.58 22.73
CA ALA A 222 8.81 -19.92 22.41
C ALA A 222 9.56 -19.97 21.06
N HIS A 223 9.03 -19.31 20.04
CA HIS A 223 9.70 -19.21 18.73
C HIS A 223 11.09 -18.55 18.85
N ILE A 224 11.18 -17.46 19.63
CA ILE A 224 12.46 -16.75 19.80
C ILE A 224 13.47 -17.63 20.57
N ALA A 225 13.01 -18.38 21.59
CA ALA A 225 13.86 -19.32 22.32
C ALA A 225 14.41 -20.43 21.40
N LEU A 226 13.59 -20.98 20.52
CA LEU A 226 14.01 -21.98 19.52
C LEU A 226 15.02 -21.41 18.51
N LEU A 227 14.80 -20.15 18.06
CA LEU A 227 15.76 -19.47 17.19
C LEU A 227 17.10 -19.24 17.87
N LYS A 228 17.11 -18.81 19.14
CA LYS A 228 18.34 -18.70 19.94
C LYS A 228 19.02 -20.05 20.09
N ALA A 229 18.28 -21.09 20.47
CA ALA A 229 18.82 -22.46 20.70
C ALA A 229 19.44 -23.08 19.44
N SER A 230 19.04 -22.63 18.24
CA SER A 230 19.65 -23.07 16.97
C SER A 230 21.09 -22.60 16.76
N GLY A 231 21.62 -21.75 17.64
CA GLY A 231 22.94 -21.14 17.52
C GLY A 231 22.98 -20.03 16.45
N ALA A 232 21.84 -19.45 16.07
CA ALA A 232 21.80 -18.35 15.13
C ALA A 232 22.49 -17.09 15.69
N ASN A 233 23.34 -16.47 14.88
CA ASN A 233 24.04 -15.21 15.17
C ASN A 233 23.54 -14.03 14.33
N THR A 234 22.60 -14.31 13.45
CA THR A 234 21.92 -13.35 12.59
C THR A 234 20.43 -13.64 12.66
N PHE A 235 19.60 -12.61 12.73
CA PHE A 235 18.17 -12.73 12.90
C PHE A 235 17.43 -11.90 11.85
N PHE A 236 16.68 -12.56 10.98
CA PHE A 236 15.77 -11.91 10.03
C PHE A 236 14.35 -11.94 10.58
N ILE A 237 13.73 -10.77 10.71
CA ILE A 237 12.39 -10.59 11.23
C ILE A 237 11.48 -10.09 10.08
N ALA A 238 10.56 -10.94 9.64
CA ALA A 238 9.48 -10.63 8.70
C ALA A 238 8.14 -10.64 9.44
N ALA A 239 7.93 -9.66 10.30
CA ALA A 239 6.82 -9.59 11.24
C ALA A 239 6.12 -8.24 11.21
N THR A 240 4.82 -8.22 11.53
CA THR A 240 4.04 -7.00 11.77
C THR A 240 4.46 -6.32 13.08
N PRO A 241 4.17 -5.02 13.30
CA PRO A 241 4.78 -4.20 14.34
C PRO A 241 4.77 -4.81 15.74
N THR A 242 3.63 -5.28 16.22
CA THR A 242 3.51 -5.88 17.57
C THR A 242 4.44 -7.07 17.74
N PHE A 243 4.47 -7.96 16.76
CA PHE A 243 5.32 -9.16 16.81
C PHE A 243 6.80 -8.86 16.56
N ALA A 244 7.11 -7.84 15.75
CA ALA A 244 8.49 -7.37 15.58
C ALA A 244 9.05 -6.79 16.89
N ILE A 245 8.27 -5.98 17.61
CA ILE A 245 8.63 -5.48 18.95
C ILE A 245 8.82 -6.66 19.91
N GLN A 246 7.85 -7.59 19.99
CA GLN A 246 7.97 -8.77 20.85
C GLN A 246 9.25 -9.57 20.55
N ALA A 247 9.58 -9.78 19.25
CA ALA A 247 10.76 -10.53 18.85
C ALA A 247 12.05 -9.89 19.36
N ILE A 248 12.17 -8.56 19.20
CA ILE A 248 13.34 -7.79 19.66
C ILE A 248 13.44 -7.82 21.19
N VAL A 249 12.32 -7.56 21.89
CA VAL A 249 12.25 -7.54 23.36
C VAL A 249 12.59 -8.91 23.97
N VAL A 250 12.02 -9.99 23.41
CA VAL A 250 12.27 -11.33 23.91
C VAL A 250 13.72 -11.76 23.64
N ALA A 251 14.26 -11.44 22.45
CA ALA A 251 15.68 -11.71 22.15
C ALA A 251 16.60 -11.02 23.18
N SER A 252 16.36 -9.76 23.48
CA SER A 252 17.09 -9.00 24.49
C SER A 252 16.97 -9.63 25.89
N LYS A 253 15.75 -9.95 26.35
CA LYS A 253 15.51 -10.59 27.65
C LYS A 253 16.14 -11.98 27.78
N LEU A 254 16.26 -12.69 26.68
CA LEU A 254 16.97 -13.97 26.63
C LEU A 254 18.50 -13.81 26.57
N ASN A 255 19.03 -12.59 26.61
CA ASN A 255 20.45 -12.31 26.40
C ASN A 255 20.95 -12.88 25.05
N TRP A 256 20.16 -12.72 24.00
CA TRP A 256 20.52 -13.09 22.63
C TRP A 256 20.66 -11.84 21.78
N HIS A 257 21.88 -11.58 21.32
CA HIS A 257 22.27 -10.36 20.61
C HIS A 257 22.75 -10.66 19.17
N PRO A 258 21.87 -11.18 18.29
CA PRO A 258 22.21 -11.41 16.89
C PRO A 258 22.27 -10.12 16.10
N LYS A 259 22.89 -10.13 14.93
CA LYS A 259 22.70 -9.05 13.95
C LYS A 259 21.27 -9.12 13.41
N ILE A 260 20.47 -8.06 13.62
CA ILE A 260 19.05 -8.06 13.27
C ILE A 260 18.82 -7.36 11.93
N TYR A 261 18.05 -8.01 11.06
CA TYR A 261 17.47 -7.47 9.83
C TYR A 261 15.96 -7.48 9.96
N LEU A 262 15.35 -6.33 9.76
CA LEU A 262 13.92 -6.11 10.00
C LEU A 262 13.24 -5.62 8.73
N ASN A 263 12.11 -6.20 8.37
CA ASN A 263 11.30 -5.76 7.25
C ASN A 263 10.81 -4.31 7.39
N SER A 264 10.68 -3.60 6.27
CA SER A 264 10.35 -2.17 6.23
C SER A 264 9.02 -1.82 6.89
N VAL A 265 8.02 -2.71 6.79
CA VAL A 265 6.67 -2.47 7.35
C VAL A 265 6.64 -2.42 8.89
N SER A 266 7.76 -2.77 9.54
CA SER A 266 7.96 -2.64 10.99
C SER A 266 9.20 -1.82 11.34
N GLY A 267 9.95 -1.36 10.33
CA GLY A 267 11.20 -0.61 10.48
C GLY A 267 10.98 0.89 10.59
N THR A 268 10.34 1.37 11.64
CA THR A 268 10.15 2.81 11.90
C THR A 268 10.84 3.24 13.20
N ASN A 269 11.25 4.52 13.28
CA ASN A 269 11.92 5.05 14.47
C ASN A 269 11.06 4.87 15.72
N ASP A 270 9.76 5.14 15.63
CA ASP A 270 8.81 5.00 16.73
C ASP A 270 8.75 3.57 17.26
N LEU A 271 8.61 2.58 16.38
CA LEU A 271 8.52 1.18 16.77
C LEU A 271 9.83 0.68 17.40
N MET A 272 10.98 1.12 16.87
CA MET A 272 12.27 0.78 17.47
C MET A 272 12.47 1.43 18.84
N ASN A 273 12.05 2.66 19.02
CA ASN A 273 12.10 3.33 20.33
C ASN A 273 11.16 2.65 21.34
N ILE A 274 9.96 2.22 20.92
CA ILE A 274 9.06 1.41 21.76
C ILE A 274 9.72 0.06 22.12
N ALA A 275 10.36 -0.60 21.16
CA ALA A 275 11.07 -1.86 21.41
C ALA A 275 12.22 -1.68 22.41
N ALA A 276 13.04 -0.62 22.26
CA ALA A 276 14.13 -0.28 23.18
C ALA A 276 13.61 -0.01 24.61
N GLN A 277 12.56 0.79 24.74
CA GLN A 277 11.91 1.09 26.01
C GLN A 277 11.36 -0.19 26.67
N SER A 278 10.66 -1.03 25.92
CA SER A 278 10.09 -2.30 26.40
C SER A 278 11.15 -3.33 26.77
N ALA A 279 12.30 -3.31 26.12
CA ALA A 279 13.47 -4.13 26.45
C ALA A 279 14.27 -3.60 27.64
N GLY A 280 14.07 -2.32 28.01
CA GLY A 280 14.88 -1.63 29.03
C GLY A 280 16.31 -1.32 28.55
N SER A 281 16.59 -1.38 27.26
CA SER A 281 17.93 -1.20 26.70
C SER A 281 17.91 -0.69 25.26
N GLN A 282 18.68 0.36 25.00
CA GLN A 282 18.93 0.85 23.64
C GLN A 282 19.77 -0.13 22.79
N ASP A 283 20.54 -0.98 23.42
CA ASP A 283 21.35 -1.98 22.72
C ASP A 283 20.47 -3.04 22.03
N ALA A 284 19.24 -3.26 22.51
CA ALA A 284 18.30 -4.20 21.89
C ALA A 284 17.95 -3.84 20.43
N VAL A 285 18.03 -2.57 20.06
CA VAL A 285 17.68 -2.08 18.73
C VAL A 285 18.88 -1.52 17.95
N LYS A 286 20.02 -1.34 18.62
CA LYS A 286 21.22 -0.77 18.01
C LYS A 286 21.73 -1.61 16.85
N GLY A 287 21.92 -0.98 15.71
CA GLY A 287 22.46 -1.64 14.52
C GLY A 287 21.45 -2.46 13.72
N ILE A 288 20.15 -2.47 14.06
CA ILE A 288 19.11 -3.09 13.25
C ILE A 288 19.14 -2.46 11.86
N ILE A 289 19.15 -3.32 10.84
CA ILE A 289 19.12 -2.92 9.44
C ILE A 289 17.71 -3.15 8.90
N SER A 290 17.16 -2.13 8.25
CA SER A 290 15.89 -2.16 7.55
C SER A 290 16.01 -1.51 6.18
N THR A 291 14.91 -1.46 5.43
CA THR A 291 14.82 -0.69 4.19
C THR A 291 13.83 0.46 4.32
N ALA A 292 14.07 1.54 3.60
CA ALA A 292 13.17 2.67 3.49
C ALA A 292 12.91 3.01 2.02
N TYR A 293 11.70 3.52 1.74
CA TYR A 293 11.26 4.04 0.44
C TYR A 293 10.46 5.34 0.56
N THR A 294 10.05 5.71 1.77
CA THR A 294 9.42 7.00 2.07
C THR A 294 10.37 7.90 2.86
N LEU A 295 10.10 9.20 2.88
CA LEU A 295 10.79 10.12 3.78
C LEU A 295 10.50 9.75 5.24
N ILE A 296 11.47 10.00 6.11
CA ILE A 296 11.38 9.77 7.55
C ILE A 296 11.12 11.12 8.22
N PRO A 297 10.01 11.29 9.00
CA PRO A 297 9.59 12.61 9.51
C PRO A 297 10.61 13.34 10.38
N ASP A 298 11.33 12.60 11.21
CA ASP A 298 12.31 13.09 12.19
C ASP A 298 13.78 13.01 11.72
N ASP A 299 14.01 12.58 10.46
CA ASP A 299 15.34 12.60 9.87
C ASP A 299 15.69 14.04 9.43
N PRO A 300 16.74 14.65 10.02
CA PRO A 300 17.15 16.02 9.69
C PRO A 300 17.56 16.20 8.22
N HIS A 301 18.02 15.13 7.53
CA HIS A 301 18.36 15.18 6.10
C HIS A 301 17.16 15.55 5.23
N TYR A 302 15.94 15.19 5.65
CA TYR A 302 14.72 15.48 4.90
C TYR A 302 13.97 16.71 5.39
N ALA A 303 14.38 17.31 6.52
CA ALA A 303 13.64 18.39 7.18
C ALA A 303 13.28 19.57 6.26
N LYS A 304 14.14 19.89 5.30
CA LYS A 304 13.99 21.02 4.36
C LYS A 304 13.37 20.61 3.01
N THR A 305 13.11 19.34 2.79
CA THR A 305 12.53 18.87 1.51
C THR A 305 11.11 19.42 1.29
N PRO A 306 10.67 19.60 0.03
CA PRO A 306 9.29 19.99 -0.26
C PRO A 306 8.26 19.04 0.37
N GLY A 307 8.55 17.74 0.38
CA GLY A 307 7.68 16.71 0.97
C GLY A 307 7.51 16.90 2.48
N MET A 308 8.59 17.11 3.23
CA MET A 308 8.49 17.35 4.67
C MET A 308 7.86 18.69 5.01
N LYS A 309 8.05 19.72 4.18
CA LYS A 309 7.33 20.99 4.33
C LYS A 309 5.82 20.79 4.14
N LEU A 310 5.42 20.07 3.09
CA LEU A 310 4.01 19.74 2.84
C LEU A 310 3.45 18.87 3.97
N TYR A 311 4.17 17.83 4.38
CA TYR A 311 3.82 16.97 5.51
C TYR A 311 3.44 17.78 6.75
N ARG A 312 4.34 18.66 7.20
CA ARG A 312 4.09 19.50 8.40
C ARG A 312 2.88 20.42 8.22
N LYS A 313 2.67 20.97 7.02
CA LYS A 313 1.50 21.81 6.74
C LYS A 313 0.20 21.02 6.87
N VAL A 314 0.15 19.81 6.29
CA VAL A 314 -1.04 18.94 6.38
C VAL A 314 -1.27 18.51 7.83
N MET A 315 -0.24 18.06 8.55
CA MET A 315 -0.37 17.67 9.96
C MET A 315 -0.86 18.80 10.86
N ALA A 316 -0.37 20.01 10.65
CA ALA A 316 -0.77 21.18 11.43
C ALA A 316 -2.21 21.63 11.13
N ALA A 317 -2.62 21.57 9.86
CA ALA A 317 -3.94 22.00 9.42
C ALA A 317 -5.04 20.99 9.78
N GLU A 318 -4.79 19.70 9.52
CA GLU A 318 -5.83 18.67 9.59
C GLU A 318 -5.85 17.89 10.90
N LYS A 319 -4.78 17.95 11.69
CA LYS A 319 -4.63 17.34 13.03
C LYS A 319 -5.20 15.92 13.12
N PRO A 320 -4.65 14.95 12.40
CA PRO A 320 -5.23 13.60 12.29
C PRO A 320 -5.23 12.79 13.60
N GLY A 321 -4.71 13.35 14.70
CA GLY A 321 -4.63 12.66 15.99
C GLY A 321 -3.54 11.58 16.04
N THR A 322 -2.49 11.73 15.22
CA THR A 322 -1.32 10.85 15.16
C THR A 322 -0.06 11.62 15.58
N ARG A 323 0.99 10.88 15.98
CA ARG A 323 2.27 11.51 16.36
C ARG A 323 2.97 12.05 15.12
N LEU A 324 3.57 13.25 15.25
CA LEU A 324 4.23 13.93 14.12
C LEU A 324 5.46 13.16 13.58
N ASN A 325 6.12 12.39 14.42
CA ASN A 325 7.30 11.60 14.03
C ASN A 325 6.97 10.18 13.52
N ASP A 326 5.69 9.78 13.51
CA ASP A 326 5.28 8.47 13.02
C ASP A 326 5.41 8.40 11.48
N ALA A 327 6.27 7.52 11.00
CA ALA A 327 6.55 7.36 9.57
C ALA A 327 5.33 6.86 8.76
N PHE A 328 4.38 6.21 9.40
CA PHE A 328 3.13 5.78 8.73
C PHE A 328 2.28 6.96 8.26
N ASN A 329 2.43 8.16 8.86
CA ASN A 329 1.81 9.37 8.32
C ASN A 329 2.34 9.70 6.92
N VAL A 330 3.66 9.63 6.73
CA VAL A 330 4.30 9.94 5.44
C VAL A 330 3.91 8.89 4.39
N TYR A 331 3.83 7.62 4.81
CA TYR A 331 3.36 6.53 3.95
C TYR A 331 1.93 6.81 3.44
N GLY A 332 0.98 7.09 4.35
CA GLY A 332 -0.42 7.37 3.98
C GLY A 332 -0.56 8.61 3.09
N MET A 333 0.19 9.69 3.39
CA MET A 333 0.18 10.89 2.54
C MET A 333 0.78 10.64 1.15
N GLY A 334 1.83 9.81 1.06
CA GLY A 334 2.43 9.42 -0.23
C GLY A 334 1.48 8.61 -1.09
N GLN A 335 0.73 7.70 -0.48
CA GLN A 335 -0.32 6.91 -1.09
C GLN A 335 -1.50 7.79 -1.55
N GLY A 336 -1.99 8.67 -0.67
CA GLY A 336 -3.03 9.64 -0.99
C GLY A 336 -2.62 10.57 -2.14
N TRP A 337 -1.35 11.02 -2.17
CA TRP A 337 -0.82 11.81 -3.27
C TRP A 337 -0.87 11.05 -4.60
N ALA A 338 -0.48 9.78 -4.59
CA ALA A 338 -0.51 8.93 -5.78
C ALA A 338 -1.93 8.77 -6.33
N PHE A 339 -2.92 8.55 -5.44
CA PHE A 339 -4.33 8.48 -5.82
C PHE A 339 -4.84 9.80 -6.39
N VAL A 340 -4.58 10.93 -5.73
CA VAL A 340 -4.98 12.27 -6.20
C VAL A 340 -4.43 12.56 -7.59
N ASN A 341 -3.16 12.21 -7.85
CA ASN A 341 -2.54 12.37 -9.16
C ASN A 341 -3.19 11.47 -10.23
N ALA A 342 -3.49 10.23 -9.90
CA ALA A 342 -4.18 9.32 -10.80
C ALA A 342 -5.60 9.81 -11.11
N LEU A 343 -6.34 10.30 -10.10
CA LEU A 343 -7.67 10.85 -10.27
C LEU A 343 -7.67 12.13 -11.13
N LYS A 344 -6.66 13.00 -10.98
CA LYS A 344 -6.45 14.17 -11.86
C LYS A 344 -6.32 13.74 -13.32
N ARG A 345 -5.47 12.74 -13.59
CA ARG A 345 -5.21 12.20 -14.93
C ARG A 345 -6.39 11.40 -15.50
N ALA A 346 -7.25 10.85 -14.65
CA ALA A 346 -8.49 10.20 -15.08
C ALA A 346 -9.50 11.16 -15.69
N GLY A 347 -9.31 12.49 -15.54
CA GLY A 347 -10.04 13.57 -16.20
C GLY A 347 -11.24 14.09 -15.42
N LYS A 348 -11.90 15.10 -15.99
CA LYS A 348 -13.06 15.77 -15.37
C LYS A 348 -14.26 14.84 -15.14
N ASN A 349 -14.41 13.77 -15.94
CA ASN A 349 -15.48 12.79 -15.80
C ASN A 349 -14.86 11.40 -15.58
N PRO A 350 -14.31 11.12 -14.38
CA PRO A 350 -13.59 9.89 -14.13
C PRO A 350 -14.53 8.68 -14.18
N THR A 351 -14.05 7.60 -14.79
CA THR A 351 -14.65 6.28 -14.73
C THR A 351 -13.66 5.33 -14.06
N ARG A 352 -14.14 4.19 -13.55
CA ARG A 352 -13.25 3.15 -13.01
C ARG A 352 -12.17 2.75 -14.04
N LYS A 353 -12.54 2.62 -15.32
CA LYS A 353 -11.59 2.34 -16.41
C LYS A 353 -10.55 3.45 -16.60
N SER A 354 -10.96 4.73 -16.55
CA SER A 354 -10.02 5.84 -16.71
C SER A 354 -9.07 5.98 -15.53
N LEU A 355 -9.52 5.66 -14.31
CA LEU A 355 -8.66 5.58 -13.12
C LEU A 355 -7.61 4.47 -13.28
N MET A 356 -8.04 3.25 -13.66
CA MET A 356 -7.11 2.14 -13.90
C MET A 356 -6.09 2.48 -15.00
N LYS A 357 -6.55 3.06 -16.11
CA LYS A 357 -5.65 3.53 -17.18
C LYS A 357 -4.63 4.53 -16.66
N ALA A 358 -5.06 5.51 -15.85
CA ALA A 358 -4.17 6.49 -15.27
C ALA A 358 -3.14 5.85 -14.32
N LEU A 359 -3.56 4.90 -13.50
CA LEU A 359 -2.67 4.18 -12.59
C LEU A 359 -1.68 3.30 -13.32
N LEU A 360 -2.11 2.52 -14.33
CA LEU A 360 -1.26 1.62 -15.12
C LEU A 360 -0.30 2.34 -16.09
N HIS A 361 -0.44 3.64 -16.28
CA HIS A 361 0.47 4.46 -17.08
C HIS A 361 1.12 5.55 -16.22
N THR A 362 1.56 5.18 -15.02
CA THR A 362 2.31 6.08 -14.16
C THR A 362 3.80 5.96 -14.46
N ASN A 363 4.47 7.11 -14.61
CA ASN A 363 5.93 7.22 -14.65
C ASN A 363 6.29 8.62 -14.15
N THR A 364 6.65 8.73 -12.87
CA THR A 364 6.89 10.04 -12.24
C THR A 364 7.87 9.94 -11.08
N ARG A 365 8.62 11.02 -10.88
CA ARG A 365 9.43 11.28 -9.67
C ARG A 365 8.82 12.35 -8.77
N ALA A 366 7.59 12.77 -9.07
CA ALA A 366 6.99 13.94 -8.44
C ALA A 366 6.32 13.66 -7.08
N ASN A 367 6.24 12.39 -6.63
CA ASN A 367 5.68 12.11 -5.30
C ASN A 367 6.62 12.65 -4.22
N PRO A 368 6.21 13.71 -3.48
CA PRO A 368 7.12 14.41 -2.59
C PRO A 368 7.40 13.66 -1.30
N PHE A 369 6.67 12.58 -1.01
CA PHE A 369 6.79 11.79 0.21
C PHE A 369 7.70 10.56 0.07
N LEU A 370 8.18 10.28 -1.14
CA LEU A 370 9.15 9.22 -1.40
C LEU A 370 10.58 9.72 -1.24
N LEU A 371 11.52 8.78 -1.06
CA LEU A 371 12.94 9.12 -1.00
C LEU A 371 13.39 9.82 -2.29
N PRO A 372 14.35 10.75 -2.20
CA PRO A 372 14.93 11.41 -3.38
C PRO A 372 15.45 10.40 -4.41
N GLY A 373 15.13 10.63 -5.67
CA GLY A 373 15.53 9.76 -6.77
C GLY A 373 14.58 8.60 -7.08
N MET A 374 13.61 8.31 -6.21
CA MET A 374 12.64 7.26 -6.47
C MET A 374 11.72 7.58 -7.65
N VAL A 375 11.34 6.52 -8.35
CA VAL A 375 10.41 6.57 -9.48
C VAL A 375 9.17 5.75 -9.12
N THR A 376 8.00 6.37 -9.23
CA THR A 376 6.72 5.63 -9.27
C THR A 376 6.46 5.24 -10.72
N LYS A 377 6.49 3.94 -11.04
CA LYS A 377 6.33 3.44 -12.41
C LYS A 377 5.45 2.20 -12.43
N THR A 378 4.50 2.18 -13.34
CA THR A 378 3.60 1.04 -13.58
C THR A 378 3.42 0.80 -15.08
N SER A 379 2.92 -0.36 -15.45
CA SER A 379 2.50 -0.69 -16.82
C SER A 379 1.33 -1.68 -16.78
N ALA A 380 0.82 -2.06 -17.94
CA ALA A 380 -0.21 -3.08 -18.05
C ALA A 380 0.24 -4.47 -17.52
N SER A 381 1.54 -4.71 -17.44
CA SER A 381 2.14 -5.95 -16.91
C SER A 381 2.94 -5.76 -15.61
N ASP A 382 3.00 -4.56 -15.09
CA ASP A 382 3.68 -4.24 -13.84
C ASP A 382 2.76 -3.40 -12.94
N HIS A 383 2.16 -4.06 -11.95
CA HIS A 383 1.23 -3.47 -11.00
C HIS A 383 1.90 -3.07 -9.67
N PHE A 384 3.24 -2.99 -9.64
CA PHE A 384 3.99 -2.44 -8.51
C PHE A 384 4.49 -1.03 -8.82
N PRO A 385 3.89 0.03 -8.23
CA PRO A 385 4.33 1.40 -8.44
C PRO A 385 5.74 1.68 -7.94
N LEU A 386 6.17 1.00 -6.88
CA LEU A 386 7.47 1.19 -6.24
C LEU A 386 8.29 -0.10 -6.35
N ASN A 387 9.49 0.01 -6.93
CA ASN A 387 10.45 -1.08 -7.06
C ASN A 387 11.85 -0.68 -6.58
N GLN A 388 11.90 0.32 -5.72
CA GLN A 388 13.15 0.86 -5.19
C GLN A 388 13.08 0.97 -3.67
N ALA A 389 14.20 0.72 -3.00
CA ALA A 389 14.37 0.97 -1.58
C ALA A 389 15.85 1.24 -1.27
N ARG A 390 16.13 1.77 -0.09
CA ARG A 390 17.47 2.00 0.41
C ARG A 390 17.62 1.33 1.77
N LEU A 391 18.81 0.81 2.08
CA LEU A 391 19.13 0.29 3.39
C LEU A 391 19.36 1.44 4.39
N ASP A 392 18.76 1.28 5.56
CA ASP A 392 18.91 2.18 6.69
C ASP A 392 19.30 1.37 7.93
N LYS A 393 20.15 1.94 8.82
CA LYS A 393 20.61 1.32 10.05
C LYS A 393 20.14 2.12 11.26
N PHE A 394 19.54 1.47 12.25
CA PHE A 394 19.09 2.13 13.46
C PHE A 394 20.26 2.41 14.40
N GLN A 395 20.47 3.70 14.69
CA GLN A 395 21.50 4.17 15.61
C GLN A 395 21.15 5.56 16.16
N GLY A 396 21.46 5.81 17.45
CA GLY A 396 21.15 7.08 18.07
C GLY A 396 19.65 7.43 18.12
N GLY A 397 18.78 6.42 18.21
CA GLY A 397 17.32 6.61 18.30
C GLY A 397 16.59 6.76 16.96
N HIS A 398 17.27 6.68 15.82
CA HIS A 398 16.66 6.81 14.51
C HIS A 398 17.36 5.97 13.44
N PHE A 399 16.65 5.69 12.34
CA PHE A 399 17.24 5.07 11.17
C PHE A 399 18.08 6.06 10.38
N VAL A 400 19.34 5.72 10.17
CA VAL A 400 20.30 6.48 9.39
C VAL A 400 20.52 5.80 8.05
N PRO A 401 20.35 6.51 6.94
CA PRO A 401 20.56 5.97 5.60
C PRO A 401 22.01 5.55 5.37
N PHE A 402 22.20 4.41 4.70
CA PHE A 402 23.50 4.03 4.18
C PHE A 402 23.37 3.33 2.82
N GLY A 403 24.42 3.41 2.01
CA GLY A 403 24.40 2.88 0.67
C GLY A 403 23.53 3.70 -0.32
N LYS A 404 23.37 3.15 -1.52
CA LYS A 404 22.62 3.77 -2.60
C LYS A 404 21.17 3.27 -2.64
N LEU A 405 20.32 4.00 -3.36
CA LEU A 405 18.98 3.53 -3.72
C LEU A 405 19.11 2.29 -4.63
N LEU A 406 18.52 1.19 -4.21
CA LEU A 406 18.52 -0.09 -4.92
C LEU A 406 17.25 -0.22 -5.74
N THR A 407 17.34 -0.79 -6.94
CA THR A 407 16.20 -1.06 -7.82
C THR A 407 16.07 -2.57 -8.00
N TYR A 408 14.86 -3.07 -7.90
CA TYR A 408 14.55 -4.49 -8.07
C TYR A 408 13.68 -4.70 -9.29
N PRO A 409 13.88 -5.83 -10.01
CA PRO A 409 12.88 -6.27 -10.94
C PRO A 409 11.62 -6.69 -10.16
N ASN A 410 10.47 -6.21 -10.57
CA ASN A 410 9.18 -6.73 -10.11
C ASN A 410 8.99 -8.10 -10.78
N GLN A 411 9.15 -9.18 -10.01
CA GLN A 411 8.92 -10.54 -10.48
C GLN A 411 7.51 -10.99 -10.11
#